data_073d88da836d78f7d6c66c3b5719facc
#
_entry.id   073d88da836d78f7d6c66c3b5719facc
#
_cell.length_a   1.000
_cell.length_b   1.000
_cell.length_c   1.000
_cell.angle_alpha   90.00
_cell.angle_beta   90.00
_cell.angle_gamma   90.00
#
_symmetry.space_group_name_H-M   'P 1'
#
loop_
_entity.id
_entity.type
_entity.pdbx_description
1 polymer ?
#
loop_
_entity_poly.entity_id
_entity_poly.type
_entity_poly.pdbx_seq_one_letter_code
_entity_poly.pdbx_strand_id
1 'polypeptide(L)'
;MTGGARGIGLATAQRLLRDGARCVIWDRDQVAIDAAKAKLADDGEVTSDIVELAKPESVESAAGQVIGRHGQVDILVNNAGIAGVNKMLWECTPQEWRDVIDIDLYGVFLCCRAFVPGMLKAGWGRIVNVASIAGKEGNPTASHYSAAKAGVIGLTKSLGKELADTNIRVNCITPAVIETEILKQCTQAHIDYMVSKIPMGRVGQAGEVAALIAWLSSDEVSFSTGAVFDISGGRATY
;
A
#
# COMPACT_ATOMS: atom_id res chain seq x y z
N MET A 1 1.51 1.81 -8.73
CA MET A 1 1.78 2.14 -7.30
C MET A 1 0.83 3.22 -6.83
N THR A 2 -0.06 2.93 -5.89
CA THR A 2 -0.91 3.95 -5.28
C THR A 2 -0.20 4.62 -4.09
N GLY A 3 -0.43 5.93 -3.88
CA GLY A 3 0.31 6.71 -2.88
C GLY A 3 1.82 6.73 -3.14
N GLY A 4 2.22 6.74 -4.41
CA GLY A 4 3.61 6.58 -4.82
C GLY A 4 4.48 7.83 -4.68
N ALA A 5 3.87 8.97 -4.32
CA ALA A 5 4.59 10.24 -4.27
C ALA A 5 5.37 10.50 -2.98
N ARG A 6 5.14 9.74 -1.91
CA ARG A 6 5.76 9.95 -0.58
C ARG A 6 6.02 8.64 0.17
N GLY A 7 6.83 8.71 1.21
CA GLY A 7 7.03 7.67 2.22
C GLY A 7 7.35 6.30 1.65
N ILE A 8 6.62 5.27 2.09
CA ILE A 8 6.79 3.88 1.67
C ILE A 8 6.60 3.75 0.15
N GLY A 9 5.56 4.40 -0.42
CA GLY A 9 5.29 4.34 -1.85
C GLY A 9 6.44 4.87 -2.70
N LEU A 10 6.99 6.04 -2.34
CA LEU A 10 8.14 6.62 -3.05
C LEU A 10 9.39 5.73 -2.95
N ALA A 11 9.70 5.23 -1.75
CA ALA A 11 10.84 4.32 -1.56
C ALA A 11 10.67 3.01 -2.35
N THR A 12 9.43 2.50 -2.42
CA THR A 12 9.11 1.31 -3.20
C THR A 12 9.22 1.57 -4.70
N ALA A 13 8.70 2.70 -5.20
CA ALA A 13 8.83 3.09 -6.60
C ALA A 13 10.32 3.19 -6.99
N GLN A 14 11.12 3.84 -6.16
CA GLN A 14 12.57 3.95 -6.36
C GLN A 14 13.25 2.58 -6.41
N ARG A 15 12.91 1.67 -5.50
CA ARG A 15 13.47 0.33 -5.47
C ARG A 15 13.11 -0.45 -6.72
N LEU A 16 11.84 -0.46 -7.13
CA LEU A 16 11.38 -1.18 -8.31
C LEU A 16 11.98 -0.62 -9.61
N LEU A 17 12.16 0.70 -9.72
CA LEU A 17 12.86 1.33 -10.85
C LEU A 17 14.31 0.82 -10.95
N ARG A 18 15.05 0.80 -9.83
CA ARG A 18 16.42 0.29 -9.78
C ARG A 18 16.52 -1.20 -10.09
N ASP A 19 15.47 -1.95 -9.81
CA ASP A 19 15.34 -3.37 -10.17
C ASP A 19 14.92 -3.55 -11.65
N GLY A 20 14.78 -2.46 -12.44
CA GLY A 20 14.52 -2.47 -13.88
C GLY A 20 13.03 -2.38 -14.28
N ALA A 21 12.12 -2.17 -13.33
CA ALA A 21 10.71 -1.97 -13.65
C ALA A 21 10.45 -0.56 -14.21
N ARG A 22 9.38 -0.41 -15.00
CA ARG A 22 8.75 0.88 -15.30
C ARG A 22 7.68 1.15 -14.24
N CYS A 23 7.66 2.34 -13.67
CA CYS A 23 6.72 2.66 -12.60
C CYS A 23 5.68 3.71 -13.03
N VAL A 24 4.44 3.45 -12.67
CA VAL A 24 3.36 4.45 -12.70
C VAL A 24 3.00 4.78 -11.26
N ILE A 25 3.17 6.02 -10.83
CA ILE A 25 2.77 6.48 -9.51
C ILE A 25 1.41 7.19 -9.58
N TRP A 26 0.50 6.78 -8.72
CA TRP A 26 -0.80 7.40 -8.50
C TRP A 26 -0.79 8.11 -7.14
N ASP A 27 -1.16 9.37 -7.15
CA ASP A 27 -1.37 10.14 -5.94
C ASP A 27 -2.48 11.19 -6.21
N ARG A 28 -3.05 11.76 -5.17
CA ARG A 28 -4.01 12.86 -5.29
C ARG A 28 -3.36 14.24 -5.33
N ASP A 29 -2.09 14.33 -4.96
CA ASP A 29 -1.35 15.58 -4.77
C ASP A 29 -0.35 15.78 -5.91
N GLN A 30 -0.67 16.69 -6.84
CA GLN A 30 0.17 17.02 -7.99
C GLN A 30 1.56 17.51 -7.57
N VAL A 31 1.65 18.33 -6.52
CA VAL A 31 2.95 18.87 -6.05
C VAL A 31 3.85 17.75 -5.55
N ALA A 32 3.26 16.78 -4.83
CA ALA A 32 4.01 15.60 -4.39
C ALA A 32 4.44 14.72 -5.57
N ILE A 33 3.58 14.54 -6.56
CA ILE A 33 3.89 13.81 -7.80
C ILE A 33 5.10 14.44 -8.50
N ASP A 34 5.10 15.75 -8.69
CA ASP A 34 6.18 16.45 -9.40
C ASP A 34 7.51 16.33 -8.62
N ALA A 35 7.47 16.48 -7.31
CA ALA A 35 8.64 16.27 -6.45
C ALA A 35 9.14 14.82 -6.49
N ALA A 36 8.24 13.85 -6.50
CA ALA A 36 8.59 12.43 -6.61
C ALA A 36 9.24 12.11 -7.95
N LYS A 37 8.66 12.58 -9.07
CA LYS A 37 9.23 12.39 -10.40
C LYS A 37 10.64 12.97 -10.52
N ALA A 38 10.87 14.16 -9.97
CA ALA A 38 12.20 14.76 -9.94
C ALA A 38 13.21 13.90 -9.17
N LYS A 39 12.81 13.27 -8.05
CA LYS A 39 13.67 12.38 -7.26
C LYS A 39 13.96 11.04 -7.94
N LEU A 40 13.03 10.57 -8.77
CA LEU A 40 13.09 9.25 -9.41
C LEU A 40 13.69 9.32 -10.84
N ALA A 41 13.99 10.51 -11.34
CA ALA A 41 14.36 10.74 -12.74
C ALA A 41 15.59 9.92 -13.19
N ASP A 42 16.55 9.71 -12.30
CA ASP A 42 17.78 8.97 -12.58
C ASP A 42 17.65 7.45 -12.29
N ASP A 43 16.56 7.02 -11.66
CA ASP A 43 16.36 5.62 -11.27
C ASP A 43 15.65 4.78 -12.37
N GLY A 44 14.99 5.41 -13.35
CA GLY A 44 14.32 4.70 -14.45
C GLY A 44 13.07 5.42 -15.00
N GLU A 45 12.28 4.70 -15.82
CA GLU A 45 11.07 5.25 -16.44
C GLU A 45 9.93 5.36 -15.42
N VAL A 46 9.54 6.60 -15.10
CA VAL A 46 8.42 6.89 -14.20
C VAL A 46 7.39 7.79 -14.85
N THR A 47 6.14 7.35 -14.83
CA THR A 47 4.96 8.14 -15.21
C THR A 47 4.02 8.30 -14.01
N SER A 48 3.01 9.17 -14.14
CA SER A 48 2.11 9.45 -13.01
C SER A 48 0.73 9.88 -13.48
N ASP A 49 -0.26 9.65 -12.63
CA ASP A 49 -1.61 10.19 -12.79
C ASP A 49 -2.13 10.71 -11.44
N ILE A 50 -2.97 11.76 -11.49
CA ILE A 50 -3.74 12.21 -10.32
C ILE A 50 -4.94 11.28 -10.16
N VAL A 51 -5.05 10.62 -9.00
CA VAL A 51 -6.11 9.64 -8.76
C VAL A 51 -6.73 9.80 -7.39
N GLU A 52 -8.05 9.95 -7.37
CA GLU A 52 -8.88 9.93 -6.16
C GLU A 52 -9.38 8.50 -5.94
N LEU A 53 -8.75 7.76 -5.04
CA LEU A 53 -9.04 6.33 -4.85
C LEU A 53 -10.44 6.04 -4.28
N ALA A 54 -11.07 7.01 -3.62
CA ALA A 54 -12.45 6.89 -3.15
C ALA A 54 -13.50 6.99 -4.26
N LYS A 55 -13.08 7.34 -5.50
CA LYS A 55 -13.98 7.57 -6.65
C LYS A 55 -13.77 6.50 -7.72
N PRO A 56 -14.75 5.61 -7.94
CA PRO A 56 -14.66 4.55 -8.95
C PRO A 56 -14.27 5.06 -10.34
N GLU A 57 -14.90 6.16 -10.79
CA GLU A 57 -14.65 6.76 -12.09
C GLU A 57 -13.22 7.29 -12.26
N SER A 58 -12.62 7.81 -11.18
CA SER A 58 -11.21 8.25 -11.18
C SER A 58 -10.26 7.06 -11.36
N VAL A 59 -10.49 5.97 -10.63
CA VAL A 59 -9.69 4.74 -10.72
C VAL A 59 -9.85 4.07 -12.08
N GLU A 60 -11.08 3.95 -12.59
CA GLU A 60 -11.36 3.33 -13.89
C GLU A 60 -10.72 4.13 -15.04
N SER A 61 -10.84 5.45 -15.02
CA SER A 61 -10.23 6.34 -16.02
C SER A 61 -8.70 6.22 -16.00
N ALA A 62 -8.09 6.31 -14.81
CA ALA A 62 -6.63 6.20 -14.67
C ALA A 62 -6.11 4.81 -15.07
N ALA A 63 -6.82 3.74 -14.70
CA ALA A 63 -6.45 2.38 -15.11
C ALA A 63 -6.49 2.22 -16.63
N GLY A 64 -7.54 2.75 -17.28
CA GLY A 64 -7.63 2.77 -18.75
C GLY A 64 -6.48 3.51 -19.42
N GLN A 65 -6.07 4.66 -18.85
CA GLN A 65 -4.91 5.42 -19.34
C GLN A 65 -3.59 4.66 -19.18
N VAL A 66 -3.38 4.01 -18.03
CA VAL A 66 -2.17 3.19 -17.79
C VAL A 66 -2.10 2.01 -18.78
N ILE A 67 -3.21 1.29 -18.94
CA ILE A 67 -3.29 0.18 -19.90
C ILE A 67 -3.07 0.68 -21.33
N GLY A 68 -3.64 1.83 -21.68
CA GLY A 68 -3.44 2.43 -23.01
C GLY A 68 -1.99 2.82 -23.29
N ARG A 69 -1.25 3.30 -22.26
CA ARG A 69 0.17 3.72 -22.40
C ARG A 69 1.14 2.54 -22.38
N HIS A 70 0.88 1.52 -21.54
CA HIS A 70 1.85 0.48 -21.24
C HIS A 70 1.41 -0.92 -21.70
N GLY A 71 0.17 -1.08 -22.18
CA GLY A 71 -0.41 -2.35 -22.60
C GLY A 71 -0.96 -3.20 -21.46
N GLN A 72 -0.20 -3.33 -20.38
CA GLN A 72 -0.57 -4.12 -19.20
C GLN A 72 0.06 -3.56 -17.91
N VAL A 73 -0.40 -4.06 -16.78
CA VAL A 73 0.20 -3.85 -15.46
C VAL A 73 0.52 -5.21 -14.87
N ASP A 74 1.80 -5.47 -14.66
CA ASP A 74 2.30 -6.74 -14.12
C ASP A 74 2.30 -6.74 -12.58
N ILE A 75 2.61 -5.59 -11.98
CA ILE A 75 2.75 -5.43 -10.53
C ILE A 75 1.80 -4.33 -10.05
N LEU A 76 0.91 -4.66 -9.14
CA LEU A 76 0.05 -3.70 -8.43
C LEU A 76 0.46 -3.60 -6.97
N VAL A 77 0.88 -2.41 -6.53
CA VAL A 77 1.12 -2.14 -5.11
C VAL A 77 0.08 -1.16 -4.60
N ASN A 78 -0.84 -1.63 -3.78
CA ASN A 78 -1.84 -0.83 -3.10
C ASN A 78 -1.27 -0.32 -1.78
N ASN A 79 -0.64 0.85 -1.83
CA ASN A 79 0.05 1.45 -0.69
C ASN A 79 -0.67 2.68 -0.14
N ALA A 80 -1.46 3.39 -0.94
CA ALA A 80 -2.15 4.59 -0.48
C ALA A 80 -3.04 4.31 0.74
N GLY A 81 -3.08 5.28 1.64
CA GLY A 81 -3.94 5.24 2.81
C GLY A 81 -3.82 6.51 3.65
N ILE A 82 -4.79 6.70 4.52
CA ILE A 82 -4.85 7.80 5.49
C ILE A 82 -5.10 7.25 6.89
N ALA A 83 -4.48 7.85 7.89
CA ALA A 83 -4.71 7.45 9.28
C ALA A 83 -6.11 7.86 9.80
N GLY A 84 -6.71 8.89 9.18
CA GLY A 84 -7.93 9.51 9.69
C GLY A 84 -7.68 10.30 10.99
N VAL A 85 -8.77 10.56 11.73
CA VAL A 85 -8.72 11.28 12.98
C VAL A 85 -8.46 10.35 14.16
N ASN A 86 -7.79 10.84 15.20
CA ASN A 86 -7.61 10.11 16.45
C ASN A 86 -8.75 10.46 17.42
N LYS A 87 -9.78 9.61 17.49
CA LYS A 87 -10.95 9.77 18.35
C LYS A 87 -11.41 8.42 18.92
N MET A 88 -12.08 8.44 20.05
CA MET A 88 -12.82 7.26 20.52
C MET A 88 -13.89 6.88 19.49
N LEU A 89 -14.19 5.60 19.37
CA LEU A 89 -15.14 5.10 18.38
C LEU A 89 -16.48 5.85 18.38
N TRP A 90 -17.04 6.10 19.56
CA TRP A 90 -18.32 6.77 19.73
C TRP A 90 -18.31 8.28 19.47
N GLU A 91 -17.14 8.89 19.32
CA GLU A 91 -16.93 10.30 18.97
C GLU A 91 -16.66 10.48 17.47
N CYS A 92 -16.36 9.40 16.76
CA CYS A 92 -16.07 9.43 15.34
C CYS A 92 -17.37 9.64 14.55
N THR A 93 -17.40 10.65 13.69
CA THR A 93 -18.54 10.87 12.82
C THR A 93 -18.62 9.80 11.73
N PRO A 94 -19.84 9.50 11.19
CA PRO A 94 -19.96 8.59 10.05
C PRO A 94 -19.12 9.00 8.83
N GLN A 95 -18.89 10.29 8.62
CA GLN A 95 -18.07 10.76 7.48
C GLN A 95 -16.59 10.50 7.72
N GLU A 96 -16.05 10.81 8.90
CA GLU A 96 -14.66 10.49 9.26
C GLU A 96 -14.37 8.99 9.15
N TRP A 97 -15.36 8.16 9.51
CA TRP A 97 -15.27 6.71 9.33
C TRP A 97 -15.21 6.33 7.84
N ARG A 98 -16.14 6.84 7.02
CA ARG A 98 -16.21 6.54 5.59
C ARG A 98 -14.97 6.98 4.85
N ASP A 99 -14.45 8.16 5.12
CA ASP A 99 -13.27 8.70 4.44
C ASP A 99 -12.09 7.73 4.50
N VAL A 100 -11.89 7.06 5.64
CA VAL A 100 -10.82 6.07 5.80
C VAL A 100 -11.17 4.76 5.09
N ILE A 101 -12.40 4.25 5.24
CA ILE A 101 -12.83 3.02 4.58
C ILE A 101 -12.77 3.16 3.06
N ASP A 102 -13.21 4.30 2.52
CA ASP A 102 -13.28 4.55 1.08
C ASP A 102 -11.87 4.61 0.45
N ILE A 103 -10.88 5.17 1.15
CA ILE A 103 -9.52 5.23 0.64
C ILE A 103 -8.77 3.92 0.90
N ASP A 104 -8.76 3.46 2.17
CA ASP A 104 -7.84 2.42 2.64
C ASP A 104 -8.31 0.99 2.34
N LEU A 105 -9.60 0.78 2.08
CA LEU A 105 -10.18 -0.52 1.77
C LEU A 105 -10.88 -0.53 0.42
N TYR A 106 -11.84 0.36 0.19
CA TYR A 106 -12.59 0.38 -1.05
C TYR A 106 -11.70 0.73 -2.24
N GLY A 107 -10.76 1.67 -2.09
CA GLY A 107 -9.76 1.99 -3.11
C GLY A 107 -8.88 0.80 -3.48
N VAL A 108 -8.51 -0.06 -2.51
CA VAL A 108 -7.76 -1.30 -2.77
C VAL A 108 -8.60 -2.27 -3.63
N PHE A 109 -9.88 -2.43 -3.29
CA PHE A 109 -10.81 -3.22 -4.10
C PHE A 109 -10.92 -2.69 -5.52
N LEU A 110 -11.11 -1.39 -5.70
CA LEU A 110 -11.22 -0.78 -7.03
C LEU A 110 -9.97 -1.01 -7.89
N CYS A 111 -8.78 -0.86 -7.32
CA CYS A 111 -7.53 -1.13 -8.02
C CYS A 111 -7.40 -2.60 -8.41
N CYS A 112 -7.68 -3.54 -7.49
CA CYS A 112 -7.67 -4.97 -7.81
C CYS A 112 -8.67 -5.29 -8.92
N ARG A 113 -9.90 -4.80 -8.83
CA ARG A 113 -10.94 -4.97 -9.87
C ARG A 113 -10.50 -4.46 -11.24
N ALA A 114 -9.77 -3.35 -11.28
CA ALA A 114 -9.33 -2.74 -12.54
C ALA A 114 -8.19 -3.52 -13.21
N PHE A 115 -7.25 -4.11 -12.45
CA PHE A 115 -6.03 -4.69 -13.02
C PHE A 115 -6.01 -6.22 -13.08
N VAL A 116 -6.72 -6.93 -12.20
CA VAL A 116 -6.75 -8.40 -12.19
C VAL A 116 -7.15 -9.00 -13.54
N PRO A 117 -8.18 -8.50 -14.27
CA PRO A 117 -8.54 -9.06 -15.58
C PRO A 117 -7.39 -8.99 -16.59
N GLY A 118 -6.59 -7.93 -16.58
CA GLY A 118 -5.40 -7.79 -17.42
C GLY A 118 -4.31 -8.80 -17.07
N MET A 119 -4.05 -8.98 -15.76
CA MET A 119 -3.07 -9.96 -15.27
C MET A 119 -3.50 -11.41 -15.62
N LEU A 120 -4.79 -11.74 -15.51
CA LEU A 120 -5.32 -13.03 -15.94
C LEU A 120 -5.09 -13.28 -17.43
N LYS A 121 -5.35 -12.28 -18.27
CA LYS A 121 -5.10 -12.36 -19.73
C LYS A 121 -3.61 -12.51 -20.05
N ALA A 122 -2.74 -11.85 -19.29
CA ALA A 122 -1.28 -11.95 -19.46
C ALA A 122 -0.70 -13.26 -18.89
N GLY A 123 -1.44 -13.96 -18.03
CA GLY A 123 -0.98 -15.20 -17.38
C GLY A 123 0.05 -14.98 -16.28
N TRP A 124 0.22 -13.74 -15.81
CA TRP A 124 1.17 -13.39 -14.74
C TRP A 124 0.73 -12.12 -13.99
N GLY A 125 1.02 -12.05 -12.69
CA GLY A 125 0.77 -10.86 -11.91
C GLY A 125 1.26 -10.96 -10.47
N ARG A 126 1.58 -9.80 -9.89
CA ARG A 126 1.92 -9.64 -8.46
C ARG A 126 1.11 -8.50 -7.86
N ILE A 127 0.42 -8.78 -6.78
CA ILE A 127 -0.36 -7.79 -6.04
C ILE A 127 0.16 -7.76 -4.61
N VAL A 128 0.62 -6.59 -4.18
CA VAL A 128 1.09 -6.35 -2.81
C VAL A 128 0.21 -5.28 -2.18
N ASN A 129 -0.54 -5.66 -1.16
CA ASN A 129 -1.40 -4.74 -0.40
C ASN A 129 -0.69 -4.29 0.88
N VAL A 130 -0.58 -2.99 1.09
CA VAL A 130 -0.02 -2.43 2.31
C VAL A 130 -1.13 -2.28 3.35
N ALA A 131 -1.23 -3.27 4.22
CA ALA A 131 -2.09 -3.24 5.39
C ALA A 131 -1.40 -2.47 6.55
N SER A 132 -1.51 -2.94 7.76
CA SER A 132 -0.86 -2.37 8.95
C SER A 132 -0.91 -3.38 10.08
N ILE A 133 0.01 -3.25 11.02
CA ILE A 133 -0.08 -3.93 12.34
C ILE A 133 -1.41 -3.59 13.05
N ALA A 134 -1.95 -2.38 12.84
CA ALA A 134 -3.24 -1.98 13.38
C ALA A 134 -4.41 -2.85 12.86
N GLY A 135 -4.28 -3.43 11.67
CA GLY A 135 -5.26 -4.38 11.14
C GLY A 135 -5.23 -5.75 11.81
N LYS A 136 -4.13 -6.11 12.48
CA LYS A 136 -3.99 -7.35 13.26
C LYS A 136 -4.38 -7.16 14.74
N GLU A 137 -3.88 -6.09 15.36
CA GLU A 137 -3.98 -5.88 16.80
C GLU A 137 -5.15 -4.97 17.21
N GLY A 138 -5.64 -4.12 16.29
CA GLY A 138 -6.47 -2.97 16.62
C GLY A 138 -5.64 -1.85 17.26
N ASN A 139 -6.02 -0.60 16.98
CA ASN A 139 -5.35 0.56 17.55
C ASN A 139 -6.39 1.46 18.24
N PRO A 140 -6.31 1.66 19.55
CA PRO A 140 -7.21 2.59 20.24
C PRO A 140 -7.23 3.96 19.56
N THR A 141 -8.38 4.61 19.52
CA THR A 141 -8.63 5.91 18.86
C THR A 141 -8.51 5.94 17.33
N ALA A 142 -8.21 4.79 16.70
CA ALA A 142 -8.09 4.64 15.25
C ALA A 142 -8.87 3.41 14.74
N SER A 143 -10.09 3.21 15.25
CA SER A 143 -10.91 2.03 14.94
C SER A 143 -11.28 1.91 13.46
N HIS A 144 -11.56 3.03 12.78
CA HIS A 144 -11.79 3.08 11.32
C HIS A 144 -10.57 2.58 10.54
N TYR A 145 -9.37 3.06 10.89
CA TYR A 145 -8.12 2.63 10.25
C TYR A 145 -7.84 1.15 10.51
N SER A 146 -8.01 0.70 11.75
CA SER A 146 -7.85 -0.70 12.12
C SER A 146 -8.81 -1.61 11.35
N ALA A 147 -10.09 -1.21 11.25
CA ALA A 147 -11.10 -1.94 10.49
C ALA A 147 -10.77 -1.99 9.00
N ALA A 148 -10.36 -0.86 8.40
CA ALA A 148 -9.97 -0.82 6.99
C ALA A 148 -8.76 -1.74 6.71
N LYS A 149 -7.72 -1.67 7.54
CA LYS A 149 -6.51 -2.49 7.36
C LYS A 149 -6.74 -3.98 7.67
N ALA A 150 -7.64 -4.32 8.59
CA ALA A 150 -8.12 -5.69 8.77
C ALA A 150 -8.92 -6.17 7.54
N GLY A 151 -9.75 -5.30 6.96
CA GLY A 151 -10.46 -5.58 5.71
C GLY A 151 -9.51 -5.86 4.54
N VAL A 152 -8.41 -5.12 4.41
CA VAL A 152 -7.36 -5.37 3.41
C VAL A 152 -6.72 -6.74 3.59
N ILE A 153 -6.47 -7.18 4.83
CA ILE A 153 -5.97 -8.53 5.13
C ILE A 153 -6.98 -9.58 4.67
N GLY A 154 -8.26 -9.40 4.98
CA GLY A 154 -9.34 -10.30 4.55
C GLY A 154 -9.47 -10.37 3.03
N LEU A 155 -9.48 -9.22 2.34
CA LEU A 155 -9.52 -9.12 0.89
C LEU A 155 -8.34 -9.84 0.24
N THR A 156 -7.13 -9.64 0.77
CA THR A 156 -5.91 -10.30 0.28
C THR A 156 -6.03 -11.82 0.35
N LYS A 157 -6.52 -12.35 1.46
CA LYS A 157 -6.71 -13.80 1.66
C LYS A 157 -7.74 -14.38 0.70
N SER A 158 -8.84 -13.67 0.45
CA SER A 158 -9.88 -14.10 -0.49
C SER A 158 -9.35 -14.09 -1.92
N LEU A 159 -8.82 -12.96 -2.38
CA LEU A 159 -8.32 -12.81 -3.74
C LEU A 159 -7.13 -13.74 -4.02
N GLY A 160 -6.25 -13.97 -3.02
CA GLY A 160 -5.16 -14.93 -3.15
C GLY A 160 -5.63 -16.36 -3.36
N LYS A 161 -6.76 -16.76 -2.76
CA LYS A 161 -7.37 -18.07 -2.98
C LYS A 161 -8.10 -18.15 -4.32
N GLU A 162 -8.80 -17.08 -4.73
CA GLU A 162 -9.50 -16.98 -6.01
C GLU A 162 -8.55 -17.12 -7.21
N LEU A 163 -7.28 -16.69 -7.05
CA LEU A 163 -6.26 -16.70 -8.09
C LEU A 163 -5.20 -17.80 -7.90
N ALA A 164 -5.40 -18.74 -6.95
CA ALA A 164 -4.38 -19.71 -6.55
C ALA A 164 -3.98 -20.69 -7.68
N ASP A 165 -4.88 -21.01 -8.58
CA ASP A 165 -4.67 -21.86 -9.75
C ASP A 165 -4.05 -21.14 -10.95
N THR A 166 -3.78 -19.86 -10.83
CA THR A 166 -3.10 -19.02 -11.82
C THR A 166 -1.65 -18.76 -11.43
N ASN A 167 -0.93 -17.99 -12.26
CA ASN A 167 0.40 -17.47 -11.90
C ASN A 167 0.35 -16.05 -11.31
N ILE A 168 -0.77 -15.65 -10.73
CA ILE A 168 -0.92 -14.38 -10.01
C ILE A 168 -0.76 -14.64 -8.51
N ARG A 169 0.07 -13.85 -7.84
CA ARG A 169 0.27 -13.94 -6.39
C ARG A 169 -0.22 -12.65 -5.73
N VAL A 170 -1.03 -12.82 -4.70
CA VAL A 170 -1.64 -11.70 -3.95
C VAL A 170 -1.26 -11.83 -2.49
N ASN A 171 -0.46 -10.90 -2.00
CA ASN A 171 0.00 -10.91 -0.62
C ASN A 171 -0.18 -9.53 0.02
N CYS A 172 -0.16 -9.46 1.33
CA CYS A 172 -0.11 -8.19 2.03
C CYS A 172 1.05 -8.13 3.02
N ILE A 173 1.44 -6.91 3.36
CA ILE A 173 2.40 -6.62 4.41
C ILE A 173 1.73 -5.86 5.55
N THR A 174 2.23 -6.02 6.76
CA THR A 174 1.75 -5.34 7.97
C THR A 174 2.88 -4.55 8.63
N PRO A 175 3.19 -3.34 8.11
CA PRO A 175 4.18 -2.49 8.73
C PRO A 175 3.75 -2.04 10.13
N ALA A 176 4.70 -1.92 11.06
CA ALA A 176 4.56 -1.13 12.26
C ALA A 176 4.80 0.36 11.94
N VAL A 177 5.37 1.10 12.87
CA VAL A 177 5.70 2.52 12.64
C VAL A 177 6.93 2.62 11.76
N ILE A 178 6.76 3.29 10.61
CA ILE A 178 7.83 3.50 9.62
C ILE A 178 8.19 4.99 9.60
N GLU A 179 9.48 5.29 9.57
CA GLU A 179 9.98 6.65 9.44
C GLU A 179 9.56 7.23 8.09
N THR A 180 8.63 8.19 8.17
CA THR A 180 8.10 8.94 7.03
C THR A 180 7.93 10.41 7.45
N GLU A 181 7.62 11.28 6.50
CA GLU A 181 7.37 12.70 6.79
C GLU A 181 6.24 12.92 7.82
N ILE A 182 5.30 11.99 7.92
CA ILE A 182 4.19 12.04 8.89
C ILE A 182 4.72 11.96 10.34
N LEU A 183 5.76 11.17 10.59
CA LEU A 183 6.37 11.05 11.92
C LEU A 183 7.00 12.35 12.41
N LYS A 184 7.47 13.20 11.50
CA LYS A 184 8.03 14.52 11.86
C LYS A 184 6.98 15.48 12.46
N GLN A 185 5.69 15.15 12.31
CA GLN A 185 4.58 15.92 12.88
C GLN A 185 4.14 15.39 14.26
N CYS A 186 4.70 14.25 14.70
CA CYS A 186 4.40 13.65 15.99
C CYS A 186 5.29 14.23 17.09
N THR A 187 4.76 14.30 18.32
CA THR A 187 5.58 14.63 19.50
C THR A 187 6.55 13.51 19.82
N GLN A 188 7.71 13.84 20.41
CA GLN A 188 8.70 12.84 20.82
C GLN A 188 8.09 11.79 21.76
N ALA A 189 7.28 12.20 22.74
CA ALA A 189 6.60 11.29 23.65
C ALA A 189 5.69 10.28 22.92
N HIS A 190 5.04 10.69 21.83
CA HIS A 190 4.23 9.78 21.02
C HIS A 190 5.09 8.80 20.23
N ILE A 191 6.21 9.25 19.69
CA ILE A 191 7.19 8.40 19.01
C ILE A 191 7.75 7.36 19.99
N ASP A 192 8.17 7.78 21.17
CA ASP A 192 8.70 6.90 22.21
C ASP A 192 7.68 5.83 22.64
N TYR A 193 6.41 6.24 22.80
CA TYR A 193 5.32 5.30 23.07
C TYR A 193 5.14 4.26 21.96
N MET A 194 5.21 4.70 20.69
CA MET A 194 5.10 3.77 19.56
C MET A 194 6.29 2.81 19.50
N VAL A 195 7.50 3.31 19.73
CA VAL A 195 8.74 2.52 19.73
C VAL A 195 8.76 1.53 20.87
N SER A 196 8.23 1.89 22.04
CA SER A 196 8.18 0.97 23.20
C SER A 196 7.40 -0.33 22.94
N LYS A 197 6.55 -0.33 21.90
CA LYS A 197 5.80 -1.53 21.46
C LYS A 197 6.55 -2.38 20.44
N ILE A 198 7.70 -1.92 19.97
CA ILE A 198 8.50 -2.59 18.94
C ILE A 198 9.71 -3.25 19.61
N PRO A 199 9.82 -4.59 19.69
CA PRO A 199 10.94 -5.27 20.32
C PRO A 199 12.33 -4.87 19.81
N MET A 200 12.45 -4.52 18.50
CA MET A 200 13.69 -3.99 17.95
C MET A 200 14.07 -2.60 18.47
N GLY A 201 13.24 -1.93 19.26
CA GLY A 201 13.53 -0.65 19.91
C GLY A 201 13.71 0.55 18.97
N ARG A 202 13.23 0.47 17.74
CA ARG A 202 13.30 1.55 16.74
C ARG A 202 12.11 1.55 15.79
N VAL A 203 11.90 2.65 15.11
CA VAL A 203 11.02 2.71 13.93
C VAL A 203 11.66 1.99 12.73
N GLY A 204 10.83 1.43 11.86
CA GLY A 204 11.29 0.87 10.60
C GLY A 204 11.62 1.97 9.59
N GLN A 205 12.44 1.64 8.59
CA GLN A 205 12.79 2.55 7.49
C GLN A 205 11.93 2.24 6.26
N ALA A 206 11.56 3.26 5.49
CA ALA A 206 10.79 3.07 4.25
C ALA A 206 11.50 2.13 3.25
N GLY A 207 12.84 2.15 3.22
CA GLY A 207 13.65 1.24 2.41
C GLY A 207 13.55 -0.23 2.82
N GLU A 208 13.38 -0.53 4.12
CA GLU A 208 13.18 -1.90 4.61
C GLU A 208 11.83 -2.45 4.11
N VAL A 209 10.79 -1.60 4.14
CA VAL A 209 9.46 -1.96 3.61
C VAL A 209 9.51 -2.14 2.10
N ALA A 210 10.20 -1.25 1.39
CA ALA A 210 10.39 -1.33 -0.06
C ALA A 210 11.10 -2.62 -0.49
N ALA A 211 12.07 -3.09 0.28
CA ALA A 211 12.79 -4.34 0.01
C ALA A 211 11.85 -5.55 0.08
N LEU A 212 10.97 -5.61 1.10
CA LEU A 212 9.97 -6.68 1.22
C LEU A 212 8.94 -6.61 0.09
N ILE A 213 8.45 -5.41 -0.27
CA ILE A 213 7.51 -5.23 -1.38
C ILE A 213 8.17 -5.65 -2.70
N ALA A 214 9.44 -5.30 -2.94
CA ALA A 214 10.15 -5.68 -4.16
C ALA A 214 10.28 -7.20 -4.27
N TRP A 215 10.66 -7.90 -3.19
CA TRP A 215 10.68 -9.37 -3.18
C TRP A 215 9.29 -9.96 -3.45
N LEU A 216 8.24 -9.45 -2.81
CA LEU A 216 6.86 -9.91 -3.03
C LEU A 216 6.34 -9.62 -4.46
N SER A 217 7.00 -8.71 -5.17
CA SER A 217 6.69 -8.33 -6.56
C SER A 217 7.50 -9.12 -7.59
N SER A 218 8.42 -9.99 -7.16
CA SER A 218 9.33 -10.75 -8.03
C SER A 218 8.82 -12.15 -8.36
N ASP A 219 9.53 -12.85 -9.24
CA ASP A 219 9.30 -14.26 -9.57
C ASP A 219 9.68 -15.22 -8.44
N GLU A 220 10.51 -14.78 -7.49
CA GLU A 220 10.92 -15.60 -6.34
C GLU A 220 9.72 -15.98 -5.45
N VAL A 221 8.66 -15.17 -5.45
CA VAL A 221 7.42 -15.45 -4.73
C VAL A 221 6.50 -16.33 -5.60
N SER A 222 6.81 -17.60 -5.66
CA SER A 222 6.06 -18.57 -6.47
C SER A 222 5.02 -19.37 -5.67
N PHE A 223 5.26 -19.64 -4.37
CA PHE A 223 4.43 -20.49 -3.53
C PHE A 223 3.76 -19.79 -2.35
N SER A 224 3.78 -18.45 -2.33
CA SER A 224 3.08 -17.64 -1.31
C SER A 224 2.00 -16.79 -1.95
N THR A 225 0.74 -17.05 -1.59
CA THR A 225 -0.43 -16.24 -1.98
C THR A 225 -1.43 -16.21 -0.82
N GLY A 226 -2.13 -15.10 -0.66
CA GLY A 226 -3.03 -14.87 0.47
C GLY A 226 -2.28 -14.71 1.82
N ALA A 227 -0.97 -14.57 1.80
CA ALA A 227 -0.15 -14.47 3.00
C ALA A 227 -0.07 -13.06 3.54
N VAL A 228 0.19 -12.97 4.85
CA VAL A 228 0.38 -11.72 5.59
C VAL A 228 1.81 -11.71 6.11
N PHE A 229 2.63 -10.83 5.56
CA PHE A 229 4.04 -10.69 5.93
C PHE A 229 4.23 -9.53 6.90
N ASP A 230 4.64 -9.83 8.12
CA ASP A 230 4.94 -8.79 9.10
C ASP A 230 6.26 -8.09 8.80
N ILE A 231 6.25 -6.76 8.91
CA ILE A 231 7.44 -5.92 8.94
C ILE A 231 7.31 -4.96 10.10
N SER A 232 7.31 -5.53 11.31
CA SER A 232 6.88 -4.85 12.52
C SER A 232 7.97 -4.74 13.61
N GLY A 233 9.21 -5.19 13.31
CA GLY A 233 10.29 -5.22 14.29
C GLY A 233 10.00 -6.14 15.47
N GLY A 234 9.24 -7.23 15.24
CA GLY A 234 8.85 -8.22 16.26
C GLY A 234 7.58 -7.85 17.03
N ARG A 235 6.88 -6.77 16.69
CA ARG A 235 5.66 -6.35 17.40
C ARG A 235 4.51 -7.33 17.23
N ALA A 236 4.31 -7.89 16.04
CA ALA A 236 3.38 -8.99 15.81
C ALA A 236 4.15 -10.23 15.36
N THR A 237 3.66 -11.40 15.77
CA THR A 237 4.32 -12.70 15.53
C THR A 237 3.34 -13.77 15.03
N TYR A 238 2.13 -13.37 14.59
CA TYR A 238 1.09 -14.30 14.10
C TYR A 238 0.44 -13.82 12.81
#